data_41ceefde5c9b005ce86e3abed0090d3a
#
_entry.id   41ceefde5c9b005ce86e3abed0090d3a
#
_cell.length_a   1.000
_cell.length_b   1.000
_cell.length_c   1.000
_cell.angle_alpha   90.00
_cell.angle_beta   90.00
_cell.angle_gamma   90.00
#
_symmetry.space_group_name_H-M   'P 1'
#
loop_
_entity.id
_entity.type
_entity.pdbx_description
1 polymer ?
#
loop_
_entity_poly.entity_id
_entity_poly.type
_entity_poly.pdbx_seq_one_letter_code
_entity_poly.pdbx_strand_id
1 'polypeptide(L)'
;GTATGLIHVKLKIRDLLSGIIVMTGLYSINLMIAGNKANLPIYSQETIFENEMTASLSSRSYELTVAAILLILVVFVKIVMDLYLKTRSGLLLRAAGDNETLVTALAKDKGTVKIIGLALANGLAALSGCVFCQQQGFFDIGVGTGTIVTGLASVIIGTKLFAKLGFLKTTTAVILGSVLYKACTSMAMSIAQNFGINTSNNKFVTAAMFLIILVLSGRSFRKKVD
;
A
#
# COMPACT_ATOMS: atom_id res chain seq x y z
N GLY A 1 -6.52 -9.78 7.37
CA GLY A 1 -7.67 -9.13 6.72
C GLY A 1 -8.99 -9.66 7.24
N THR A 2 -9.28 -10.95 7.11
CA THR A 2 -10.52 -11.55 7.64
C THR A 2 -10.65 -11.36 9.14
N ALA A 3 -9.59 -11.55 9.92
CA ALA A 3 -9.59 -11.31 11.36
C ALA A 3 -9.93 -9.86 11.70
N THR A 4 -9.29 -8.91 11.01
CA THR A 4 -9.60 -7.46 11.15
C THR A 4 -11.06 -7.17 10.83
N GLY A 5 -11.57 -7.75 9.73
CA GLY A 5 -12.95 -7.58 9.31
C GLY A 5 -13.96 -8.19 10.31
N LEU A 6 -13.65 -9.36 10.87
CA LEU A 6 -14.49 -9.99 11.89
C LEU A 6 -14.55 -9.16 13.18
N ILE A 7 -13.41 -8.65 13.63
CA ILE A 7 -13.34 -7.78 14.81
C ILE A 7 -14.16 -6.51 14.57
N HIS A 8 -13.98 -5.88 13.39
CA HIS A 8 -14.74 -4.69 13.04
C HIS A 8 -16.25 -4.94 12.98
N VAL A 9 -16.69 -5.98 12.26
CA VAL A 9 -18.10 -6.22 11.98
C VAL A 9 -18.84 -6.86 13.17
N LYS A 10 -18.25 -7.90 13.80
CA LYS A 10 -18.90 -8.63 14.89
C LYS A 10 -18.79 -7.94 16.23
N LEU A 11 -17.60 -7.36 16.53
CA LEU A 11 -17.38 -6.66 17.80
C LEU A 11 -17.71 -5.17 17.73
N LYS A 12 -18.13 -4.66 16.53
CA LYS A 12 -18.47 -3.24 16.29
C LYS A 12 -17.36 -2.27 16.69
N ILE A 13 -16.12 -2.71 16.62
CA ILE A 13 -14.94 -1.87 16.88
C ILE A 13 -14.66 -1.02 15.65
N ARG A 14 -14.18 0.22 15.83
CA ARG A 14 -13.80 1.11 14.71
C ARG A 14 -12.76 0.47 13.82
N ASP A 15 -12.85 0.68 12.52
CA ASP A 15 -11.99 0.08 11.46
C ASP A 15 -10.50 0.25 11.78
N LEU A 16 -10.07 1.47 12.11
CA LEU A 16 -8.69 1.78 12.42
C LEU A 16 -8.20 1.03 13.67
N LEU A 17 -9.04 0.98 14.71
CA LEU A 17 -8.69 0.31 15.97
C LEU A 17 -8.60 -1.20 15.80
N SER A 18 -9.50 -1.82 15.03
CA SER A 18 -9.42 -3.24 14.71
C SER A 18 -8.16 -3.58 13.93
N GLY A 19 -7.73 -2.69 13.03
CA GLY A 19 -6.47 -2.82 12.30
C GLY A 19 -5.25 -2.78 13.22
N ILE A 20 -5.21 -1.85 14.17
CA ILE A 20 -4.11 -1.72 15.15
C ILE A 20 -4.03 -2.95 16.05
N ILE A 21 -5.16 -3.46 16.54
CA ILE A 21 -5.20 -4.67 17.40
C ILE A 21 -4.60 -5.86 16.64
N VAL A 22 -5.05 -6.09 15.41
CA VAL A 22 -4.56 -7.20 14.60
C VAL A 22 -3.08 -7.02 14.23
N MET A 23 -2.66 -5.80 13.90
CA MET A 23 -1.25 -5.49 13.62
C MET A 23 -0.37 -5.81 14.82
N THR A 24 -0.77 -5.42 16.03
CA THR A 24 -0.01 -5.70 17.26
C THR A 24 0.06 -7.19 17.55
N GLY A 25 -1.05 -7.92 17.38
CA GLY A 25 -1.05 -9.37 17.53
C GLY A 25 -0.18 -10.09 16.50
N LEU A 26 -0.26 -9.67 15.23
CA LEU A 26 0.57 -10.23 14.17
C LEU A 26 2.06 -9.93 14.33
N TYR A 27 2.42 -8.79 14.94
CA TYR A 27 3.82 -8.47 15.24
C TYR A 27 4.47 -9.56 16.08
N SER A 28 3.81 -9.99 17.18
CA SER A 28 4.31 -11.04 18.04
C SER A 28 4.37 -12.40 17.33
N ILE A 29 3.34 -12.74 16.54
CA ILE A 29 3.31 -13.98 15.77
C ILE A 29 4.45 -14.01 14.74
N ASN A 30 4.65 -12.93 14.01
CA ASN A 30 5.71 -12.81 13.02
C ASN A 30 7.10 -12.90 13.68
N LEU A 31 7.27 -12.32 14.86
CA LEU A 31 8.51 -12.42 15.63
C LEU A 31 8.80 -13.87 16.05
N MET A 32 7.77 -14.59 16.50
CA MET A 32 7.90 -16.02 16.83
C MET A 32 8.29 -16.86 15.61
N ILE A 33 7.66 -16.64 14.47
CA ILE A 33 7.98 -17.34 13.20
C ILE A 33 9.40 -17.04 12.75
N ALA A 34 9.87 -15.79 12.93
CA ALA A 34 11.22 -15.35 12.59
C ALA A 34 12.30 -15.82 13.61
N GLY A 35 11.95 -16.69 14.57
CA GLY A 35 12.89 -17.17 15.58
C GLY A 35 13.32 -16.07 16.56
N ASN A 36 12.42 -15.16 16.92
CA ASN A 36 12.63 -14.00 17.80
C ASN A 36 13.66 -13.00 17.26
N LYS A 37 13.88 -12.98 15.93
CA LYS A 37 14.75 -12.00 15.28
C LYS A 37 13.89 -10.97 14.56
N ALA A 38 14.06 -9.69 14.87
CA ALA A 38 13.35 -8.59 14.22
C ALA A 38 13.78 -8.39 12.77
N ASN A 39 15.02 -8.72 12.46
CA ASN A 39 15.60 -8.67 11.12
C ASN A 39 16.22 -10.03 10.77
N LEU A 40 15.86 -10.56 9.60
CA LEU A 40 16.33 -11.86 9.11
C LEU A 40 16.87 -11.69 7.68
N PRO A 41 18.19 -11.86 7.45
CA PRO A 41 18.75 -11.80 6.11
C PRO A 41 18.36 -13.03 5.30
N ILE A 42 18.06 -12.84 4.01
CA ILE A 42 17.70 -13.92 3.05
C ILE A 42 18.62 -13.94 1.82
N TYR A 43 19.77 -13.29 1.89
CA TYR A 43 20.73 -13.20 0.76
C TYR A 43 21.25 -14.54 0.25
N SER A 44 21.13 -15.61 1.04
CA SER A 44 21.55 -16.97 0.67
C SER A 44 20.46 -17.79 -0.01
N GLN A 45 19.26 -17.22 -0.20
CA GLN A 45 18.13 -17.90 -0.81
C GLN A 45 17.90 -17.37 -2.22
N GLU A 46 17.57 -18.25 -3.14
CA GLU A 46 17.13 -17.86 -4.47
C GLU A 46 15.81 -17.08 -4.35
N THR A 47 15.78 -15.93 -5.01
CA THR A 47 14.60 -15.06 -5.06
C THR A 47 14.13 -14.88 -6.49
N ILE A 48 12.96 -14.24 -6.67
CA ILE A 48 12.48 -13.88 -8.02
C ILE A 48 13.47 -12.94 -8.72
N PHE A 49 14.26 -12.19 -7.95
CA PHE A 49 15.21 -11.19 -8.47
C PHE A 49 16.64 -11.72 -8.56
N GLU A 50 17.01 -12.67 -7.73
CA GLU A 50 18.35 -13.25 -7.66
C GLU A 50 18.27 -14.76 -7.95
N ASN A 51 18.44 -15.11 -9.23
CA ASN A 51 18.44 -16.48 -9.77
C ASN A 51 19.70 -16.69 -10.61
N GLU A 52 19.99 -17.91 -11.01
CA GLU A 52 21.08 -18.25 -11.95
C GLU A 52 21.03 -17.40 -13.24
N MET A 53 19.82 -17.08 -13.72
CA MET A 53 19.63 -16.22 -14.92
C MET A 53 20.06 -14.77 -14.68
N THR A 54 19.84 -14.23 -13.48
CA THR A 54 20.15 -12.84 -13.15
C THR A 54 21.58 -12.67 -12.65
N ALA A 55 22.18 -13.70 -12.09
CA ALA A 55 23.54 -13.71 -11.57
C ALA A 55 24.62 -13.42 -12.64
N SER A 56 24.34 -13.74 -13.91
CA SER A 56 25.24 -13.49 -15.04
C SER A 56 25.10 -12.09 -15.67
N LEU A 57 24.15 -11.28 -15.21
CA LEU A 57 23.86 -9.97 -15.77
C LEU A 57 24.80 -8.88 -15.24
N SER A 58 25.19 -7.95 -16.10
CA SER A 58 25.90 -6.73 -15.66
C SER A 58 25.00 -5.90 -14.75
N SER A 59 25.58 -5.12 -13.84
CA SER A 59 24.88 -4.32 -12.85
C SER A 59 23.72 -3.49 -13.44
N ARG A 60 23.95 -2.85 -14.58
CA ARG A 60 22.92 -2.06 -15.29
C ARG A 60 21.79 -2.92 -15.86
N SER A 61 22.11 -4.11 -16.38
CA SER A 61 21.13 -5.06 -16.91
C SER A 61 20.31 -5.66 -15.79
N TYR A 62 20.91 -5.88 -14.61
CA TYR A 62 20.23 -6.35 -13.42
C TYR A 62 19.15 -5.37 -12.93
N GLU A 63 19.49 -4.08 -12.79
CA GLU A 63 18.51 -3.05 -12.38
C GLU A 63 17.32 -2.95 -13.34
N LEU A 64 17.59 -3.02 -14.65
CA LEU A 64 16.52 -3.02 -15.66
C LEU A 64 15.64 -4.27 -15.58
N THR A 65 16.23 -5.43 -15.31
CA THR A 65 15.49 -6.70 -15.16
C THR A 65 14.60 -6.65 -13.92
N VAL A 66 15.11 -6.18 -12.78
CA VAL A 66 14.31 -6.00 -11.56
C VAL A 66 13.14 -5.04 -11.81
N ALA A 67 13.40 -3.91 -12.47
CA ALA A 67 12.36 -2.94 -12.81
C ALA A 67 11.30 -3.55 -13.75
N ALA A 68 11.71 -4.35 -14.74
CA ALA A 68 10.80 -5.03 -15.65
C ALA A 68 9.93 -6.07 -14.94
N ILE A 69 10.50 -6.89 -14.06
CA ILE A 69 9.77 -7.88 -13.26
C ILE A 69 8.73 -7.17 -12.38
N LEU A 70 9.12 -6.12 -11.67
CA LEU A 70 8.21 -5.33 -10.84
C LEU A 70 7.08 -4.71 -11.66
N LEU A 71 7.39 -4.16 -12.82
CA LEU A 71 6.39 -3.56 -13.72
C LEU A 71 5.38 -4.61 -14.20
N ILE A 72 5.84 -5.78 -14.64
CA ILE A 72 4.99 -6.89 -15.06
C ILE A 72 4.07 -7.32 -13.92
N LEU A 73 4.62 -7.46 -12.70
CA LEU A 73 3.86 -7.86 -11.52
C LEU A 73 2.79 -6.82 -11.16
N VAL A 74 3.13 -5.52 -11.18
CA VAL A 74 2.18 -4.44 -10.92
C VAL A 74 1.05 -4.42 -11.96
N VAL A 75 1.39 -4.58 -13.25
CA VAL A 75 0.40 -4.64 -14.34
C VAL A 75 -0.49 -5.85 -14.18
N PHE A 76 0.07 -7.01 -13.85
CA PHE A 76 -0.70 -8.24 -13.61
C PHE A 76 -1.69 -8.06 -12.46
N VAL A 77 -1.23 -7.61 -11.30
CA VAL A 77 -2.08 -7.36 -10.12
C VAL A 77 -3.16 -6.33 -10.44
N LYS A 78 -2.81 -5.27 -11.17
CA LYS A 78 -3.76 -4.26 -11.63
C LYS A 78 -4.86 -4.86 -12.51
N ILE A 79 -4.51 -5.71 -13.47
CA ILE A 79 -5.48 -6.37 -14.35
C ILE A 79 -6.41 -7.24 -13.53
N VAL A 80 -5.87 -8.06 -12.62
CA VAL A 80 -6.67 -8.91 -11.73
C VAL A 80 -7.63 -8.09 -10.88
N MET A 81 -7.15 -6.98 -10.29
CA MET A 81 -8.00 -6.08 -9.52
C MET A 81 -9.07 -5.39 -10.35
N ASP A 82 -8.74 -4.94 -11.55
CA ASP A 82 -9.70 -4.32 -12.47
C ASP A 82 -10.80 -5.32 -12.89
N LEU A 83 -10.44 -6.59 -13.11
CA LEU A 83 -11.38 -7.66 -13.42
C LEU A 83 -12.26 -7.98 -12.20
N TYR A 84 -11.66 -8.12 -11.01
CA TYR A 84 -12.40 -8.35 -9.78
C TYR A 84 -13.42 -7.23 -9.52
N LEU A 85 -13.05 -5.97 -9.68
CA LEU A 85 -13.93 -4.82 -9.46
C LEU A 85 -15.11 -4.74 -10.45
N LYS A 86 -15.07 -5.49 -11.56
CA LYS A 86 -16.19 -5.65 -12.49
C LYS A 86 -17.14 -6.78 -12.08
N THR A 87 -16.76 -7.66 -11.16
CA THR A 87 -17.63 -8.73 -10.66
C THR A 87 -18.73 -8.17 -9.75
N ARG A 88 -19.77 -8.97 -9.51
CA ARG A 88 -20.87 -8.59 -8.58
C ARG A 88 -20.34 -8.22 -7.20
N SER A 89 -19.36 -8.97 -6.68
CA SER A 89 -18.73 -8.69 -5.39
C SER A 89 -17.93 -7.36 -5.41
N GLY A 90 -17.19 -7.10 -6.48
CA GLY A 90 -16.42 -5.85 -6.64
C GLY A 90 -17.32 -4.62 -6.78
N LEU A 91 -18.44 -4.74 -7.51
CA LEU A 91 -19.44 -3.67 -7.62
C LEU A 91 -20.10 -3.36 -6.26
N LEU A 92 -20.45 -4.39 -5.47
CA LEU A 92 -20.96 -4.21 -4.12
C LEU A 92 -19.94 -3.54 -3.20
N LEU A 93 -18.65 -3.89 -3.33
CA LEU A 93 -17.56 -3.28 -2.56
C LEU A 93 -17.42 -1.79 -2.88
N ARG A 94 -17.52 -1.41 -4.15
CA ARG A 94 -17.54 0.00 -4.57
C ARG A 94 -18.77 0.74 -4.04
N ALA A 95 -19.95 0.14 -4.19
CA ALA A 95 -21.20 0.71 -3.68
C ALA A 95 -21.15 0.92 -2.16
N ALA A 96 -20.55 0.00 -1.42
CA ALA A 96 -20.35 0.12 0.03
C ALA A 96 -19.40 1.26 0.42
N GLY A 97 -18.42 1.57 -0.44
CA GLY A 97 -17.53 2.71 -0.24
C GLY A 97 -18.18 4.06 -0.54
N ASP A 98 -19.07 4.10 -1.52
CA ASP A 98 -19.76 5.33 -1.92
C ASP A 98 -20.98 5.63 -1.03
N ASN A 99 -21.79 4.60 -0.71
CA ASN A 99 -22.99 4.75 0.11
C ASN A 99 -23.38 3.43 0.80
N GLU A 100 -23.15 3.35 2.10
CA GLU A 100 -23.47 2.16 2.90
C GLU A 100 -24.99 1.84 2.93
N THR A 101 -25.85 2.85 2.85
CA THR A 101 -27.31 2.67 2.87
C THR A 101 -27.82 1.98 1.60
N LEU A 102 -27.17 2.20 0.47
CA LEU A 102 -27.51 1.55 -0.78
C LEU A 102 -27.29 0.03 -0.71
N VAL A 103 -26.21 -0.42 -0.07
CA VAL A 103 -25.92 -1.87 0.06
C VAL A 103 -26.94 -2.57 0.96
N THR A 104 -27.38 -1.92 2.03
CA THR A 104 -28.44 -2.44 2.90
C THR A 104 -29.79 -2.49 2.19
N ALA A 105 -30.10 -1.52 1.35
CA ALA A 105 -31.32 -1.51 0.53
C ALA A 105 -31.36 -2.65 -0.50
N LEU A 106 -30.21 -3.14 -0.95
CA LEU A 106 -30.08 -4.31 -1.83
C LEU A 106 -30.14 -5.65 -1.11
N ALA A 107 -30.59 -5.67 0.16
CA ALA A 107 -30.68 -6.85 1.02
C ALA A 107 -29.36 -7.65 1.14
N LYS A 108 -28.21 -6.99 0.99
CA LYS A 108 -26.88 -7.59 1.19
C LYS A 108 -26.33 -7.19 2.54
N ASP A 109 -25.74 -8.18 3.22
CA ASP A 109 -25.03 -7.91 4.47
C ASP A 109 -23.78 -7.08 4.22
N LYS A 110 -23.82 -5.81 4.64
CA LYS A 110 -22.69 -4.88 4.55
C LYS A 110 -21.46 -5.37 5.30
N GLY A 111 -21.66 -6.15 6.36
CA GLY A 111 -20.54 -6.71 7.13
C GLY A 111 -19.70 -7.67 6.30
N THR A 112 -20.36 -8.58 5.60
CA THR A 112 -19.67 -9.53 4.70
C THR A 112 -18.91 -8.81 3.59
N VAL A 113 -19.49 -7.77 2.99
CA VAL A 113 -18.82 -6.98 1.95
C VAL A 113 -17.55 -6.30 2.49
N LYS A 114 -17.61 -5.71 3.69
CA LYS A 114 -16.46 -5.11 4.37
C LYS A 114 -15.37 -6.14 4.69
N ILE A 115 -15.75 -7.32 5.18
CA ILE A 115 -14.80 -8.41 5.47
C ILE A 115 -14.03 -8.83 4.21
N ILE A 116 -14.73 -9.00 3.08
CA ILE A 116 -14.12 -9.37 1.80
C ILE A 116 -13.16 -8.26 1.34
N GLY A 117 -13.57 -6.99 1.42
CA GLY A 117 -12.72 -5.86 1.06
C GLY A 117 -11.44 -5.79 1.88
N LEU A 118 -11.54 -5.96 3.21
CA LEU A 118 -10.38 -5.99 4.11
C LEU A 118 -9.49 -7.21 3.88
N ALA A 119 -10.08 -8.37 3.55
CA ALA A 119 -9.31 -9.58 3.23
C ALA A 119 -8.47 -9.38 1.97
N LEU A 120 -9.06 -8.83 0.90
CA LEU A 120 -8.37 -8.51 -0.35
C LEU A 120 -7.27 -7.46 -0.15
N ALA A 121 -7.56 -6.37 0.56
CA ALA A 121 -6.57 -5.32 0.82
C ALA A 121 -5.36 -5.86 1.58
N ASN A 122 -5.58 -6.67 2.61
CA ASN A 122 -4.48 -7.29 3.36
C ASN A 122 -3.75 -8.37 2.55
N GLY A 123 -4.44 -9.10 1.66
CA GLY A 123 -3.80 -10.03 0.72
C GLY A 123 -2.83 -9.31 -0.21
N LEU A 124 -3.23 -8.18 -0.78
CA LEU A 124 -2.36 -7.34 -1.61
C LEU A 124 -1.19 -6.74 -0.81
N ALA A 125 -1.44 -6.33 0.43
CA ALA A 125 -0.39 -5.84 1.32
C ALA A 125 0.65 -6.93 1.64
N ALA A 126 0.21 -8.16 1.88
CA ALA A 126 1.09 -9.31 2.11
C ALA A 126 1.94 -9.63 0.87
N LEU A 127 1.33 -9.61 -0.31
CA LEU A 127 2.03 -9.81 -1.59
C LEU A 127 3.09 -8.72 -1.81
N SER A 128 2.74 -7.46 -1.55
CA SER A 128 3.67 -6.33 -1.63
C SER A 128 4.84 -6.48 -0.64
N GLY A 129 4.55 -6.92 0.60
CA GLY A 129 5.59 -7.16 1.62
C GLY A 129 6.54 -8.30 1.23
N CYS A 130 6.01 -9.38 0.64
CA CYS A 130 6.81 -10.49 0.15
C CYS A 130 7.76 -10.05 -0.98
N VAL A 131 7.26 -9.32 -1.96
CA VAL A 131 8.06 -8.78 -3.07
C VAL A 131 9.13 -7.82 -2.56
N PHE A 132 8.77 -6.94 -1.62
CA PHE A 132 9.70 -6.00 -1.02
C PHE A 132 10.83 -6.71 -0.25
N CYS A 133 10.48 -7.72 0.54
CA CYS A 133 11.45 -8.53 1.28
C CYS A 133 12.47 -9.20 0.34
N GLN A 134 12.00 -9.80 -0.75
CA GLN A 134 12.87 -10.42 -1.75
C GLN A 134 13.76 -9.41 -2.47
N GLN A 135 13.25 -8.24 -2.78
CA GLN A 135 14.01 -7.18 -3.45
C GLN A 135 15.07 -6.57 -2.53
N GLN A 136 14.80 -6.48 -1.22
CA GLN A 136 15.75 -5.95 -0.23
C GLN A 136 16.76 -6.99 0.26
N GLY A 137 16.51 -8.28 0.06
CA GLY A 137 17.34 -9.37 0.55
C GLY A 137 17.26 -9.61 2.06
N PHE A 138 16.34 -8.95 2.76
CA PHE A 138 16.12 -9.16 4.19
C PHE A 138 14.66 -8.93 4.59
N PHE A 139 14.23 -9.66 5.61
CA PHE A 139 12.95 -9.45 6.28
C PHE A 139 13.16 -8.56 7.50
N ASP A 140 12.33 -7.52 7.65
CA ASP A 140 12.31 -6.66 8.83
C ASP A 140 10.86 -6.39 9.24
N ILE A 141 10.53 -6.76 10.47
CA ILE A 141 9.21 -6.55 11.08
C ILE A 141 8.83 -5.05 11.15
N GLY A 142 9.83 -4.18 11.30
CA GLY A 142 9.64 -2.73 11.45
C GLY A 142 9.28 -1.99 10.17
N VAL A 143 9.53 -2.57 9.00
CA VAL A 143 9.29 -1.92 7.69
C VAL A 143 7.83 -1.52 7.49
N GLY A 144 6.89 -2.32 8.01
CA GLY A 144 5.46 -2.02 7.95
C GLY A 144 5.05 -0.76 8.71
N THR A 145 5.87 -0.32 9.68
CA THR A 145 5.56 0.86 10.51
C THR A 145 5.69 2.13 9.67
N GLY A 146 4.58 2.86 9.54
CA GLY A 146 4.55 4.10 8.74
C GLY A 146 4.11 3.90 7.28
N THR A 147 3.99 2.67 6.77
CA THR A 147 3.48 2.42 5.41
C THR A 147 2.04 2.89 5.23
N ILE A 148 1.24 2.95 6.31
CA ILE A 148 -0.11 3.52 6.31
C ILE A 148 -0.06 4.99 5.86
N VAL A 149 0.89 5.77 6.36
CA VAL A 149 1.04 7.20 6.03
C VAL A 149 1.39 7.35 4.55
N THR A 150 2.36 6.58 4.07
CA THR A 150 2.77 6.61 2.65
C THR A 150 1.67 6.12 1.73
N GLY A 151 0.92 5.10 2.14
CA GLY A 151 -0.23 4.57 1.40
C GLY A 151 -1.36 5.61 1.28
N LEU A 152 -1.76 6.24 2.39
CA LEU A 152 -2.77 7.29 2.38
C LEU A 152 -2.35 8.50 1.53
N ALA A 153 -1.09 8.95 1.64
CA ALA A 153 -0.56 10.02 0.82
C ALA A 153 -0.65 9.69 -0.67
N SER A 154 -0.25 8.48 -1.05
CA SER A 154 -0.30 7.99 -2.44
C SER A 154 -1.72 7.97 -2.99
N VAL A 155 -2.69 7.49 -2.21
CA VAL A 155 -4.11 7.47 -2.58
C VAL A 155 -4.65 8.89 -2.72
N ILE A 156 -4.36 9.80 -1.78
CA ILE A 156 -4.81 11.18 -1.82
C ILE A 156 -4.26 11.90 -3.05
N ILE A 157 -2.97 11.75 -3.34
CA ILE A 157 -2.35 12.33 -4.54
C ILE A 157 -3.01 11.75 -5.79
N GLY A 158 -3.08 10.42 -5.88
CA GLY A 158 -3.63 9.73 -7.03
C GLY A 158 -5.07 10.12 -7.32
N THR A 159 -5.93 10.05 -6.33
CA THR A 159 -7.35 10.33 -6.49
C THR A 159 -7.66 11.81 -6.74
N LYS A 160 -6.89 12.74 -6.15
CA LYS A 160 -7.16 14.18 -6.33
C LYS A 160 -6.49 14.78 -7.55
N LEU A 161 -5.23 14.42 -7.82
CA LEU A 161 -4.50 14.96 -8.96
C LEU A 161 -5.12 14.48 -10.28
N PHE A 162 -5.49 13.20 -10.33
CA PHE A 162 -6.07 12.58 -11.52
C PHE A 162 -7.60 12.57 -11.56
N ALA A 163 -8.28 13.14 -10.53
CA ALA A 163 -9.75 13.25 -10.50
C ALA A 163 -10.36 13.95 -11.72
N LYS A 164 -9.63 14.86 -12.34
CA LYS A 164 -10.08 15.61 -13.53
C LYS A 164 -9.96 14.81 -14.84
N LEU A 165 -9.19 13.73 -14.82
CA LEU A 165 -8.96 12.88 -15.99
C LEU A 165 -9.99 11.73 -16.00
N GLY A 166 -11.19 12.01 -16.49
CA GLY A 166 -12.34 11.09 -16.45
C GLY A 166 -12.15 9.74 -17.15
N PHE A 167 -11.11 9.60 -17.97
CA PHE A 167 -10.79 8.32 -18.65
C PHE A 167 -9.90 7.39 -17.82
N LEU A 168 -9.27 7.90 -16.73
CA LEU A 168 -8.38 7.09 -15.89
C LEU A 168 -9.17 6.36 -14.81
N LYS A 169 -9.01 5.04 -14.75
CA LYS A 169 -9.56 4.23 -13.67
C LYS A 169 -8.91 4.60 -12.34
N THR A 170 -9.67 4.55 -11.26
CA THR A 170 -9.20 4.84 -9.88
C THR A 170 -7.96 4.01 -9.51
N THR A 171 -7.91 2.74 -9.93
CA THR A 171 -6.75 1.86 -9.72
C THR A 171 -5.48 2.39 -10.38
N THR A 172 -5.58 2.88 -11.63
CA THR A 172 -4.45 3.50 -12.34
C THR A 172 -4.03 4.81 -11.68
N ALA A 173 -5.00 5.63 -11.26
CA ALA A 173 -4.74 6.88 -10.57
C ALA A 173 -3.96 6.69 -9.27
N VAL A 174 -4.29 5.66 -8.49
CA VAL A 174 -3.58 5.32 -7.23
C VAL A 174 -2.16 4.85 -7.52
N ILE A 175 -1.94 4.02 -8.54
CA ILE A 175 -0.59 3.57 -8.94
C ILE A 175 0.27 4.78 -9.34
N LEU A 176 -0.24 5.65 -10.20
CA LEU A 176 0.47 6.87 -10.59
C LEU A 176 0.72 7.80 -9.40
N GLY A 177 -0.25 7.90 -8.48
CA GLY A 177 -0.11 8.64 -7.23
C GLY A 177 1.01 8.12 -6.34
N SER A 178 1.17 6.79 -6.25
CA SER A 178 2.25 6.17 -5.48
C SER A 178 3.64 6.44 -6.08
N VAL A 179 3.75 6.39 -7.41
CA VAL A 179 5.00 6.72 -8.12
C VAL A 179 5.35 8.19 -7.90
N LEU A 180 4.39 9.09 -8.06
CA LEU A 180 4.59 10.53 -7.83
C LEU A 180 4.99 10.82 -6.38
N TYR A 181 4.30 10.20 -5.41
CA TYR A 181 4.65 10.38 -4.00
C TYR A 181 6.09 9.93 -3.72
N LYS A 182 6.49 8.77 -4.23
CA LYS A 182 7.87 8.28 -4.10
C LYS A 182 8.88 9.19 -4.79
N ALA A 183 8.59 9.68 -5.97
CA ALA A 183 9.44 10.66 -6.66
C ALA A 183 9.60 11.94 -5.85
N CYS A 184 8.49 12.51 -5.34
CA CYS A 184 8.54 13.70 -4.48
C CYS A 184 9.32 13.48 -3.20
N THR A 185 9.13 12.35 -2.52
CA THR A 185 9.88 12.03 -1.29
C THR A 185 11.37 11.81 -1.57
N SER A 186 11.71 11.17 -2.69
CA SER A 186 13.11 10.99 -3.10
C SER A 186 13.79 12.33 -3.42
N MET A 187 13.12 13.23 -4.14
CA MET A 187 13.63 14.58 -4.39
C MET A 187 13.77 15.38 -3.09
N ALA A 188 12.77 15.34 -2.21
CA ALA A 188 12.84 16.03 -0.93
C ALA A 188 14.00 15.51 -0.06
N MET A 189 14.26 14.20 -0.12
CA MET A 189 15.37 13.58 0.59
C MET A 189 16.73 14.04 0.02
N SER A 190 16.87 14.07 -1.30
CA SER A 190 18.07 14.56 -1.97
C SER A 190 18.38 16.02 -1.59
N ILE A 191 17.36 16.87 -1.54
CA ILE A 191 17.48 18.25 -1.10
C ILE A 191 17.89 18.32 0.38
N ALA A 192 17.23 17.53 1.25
CA ALA A 192 17.51 17.50 2.68
C ALA A 192 18.95 17.06 2.99
N GLN A 193 19.51 16.14 2.21
CA GLN A 193 20.90 15.72 2.34
C GLN A 193 21.88 16.86 2.02
N ASN A 194 21.56 17.72 1.04
CA ASN A 194 22.38 18.90 0.73
C ASN A 194 22.40 19.93 1.89
N PHE A 195 21.39 19.92 2.75
CA PHE A 195 21.32 20.72 3.97
C PHE A 195 21.91 20.01 5.21
N GLY A 196 22.60 18.89 5.04
CA GLY A 196 23.27 18.17 6.14
C GLY A 196 22.31 17.30 6.99
N ILE A 197 21.09 17.06 6.53
CA ILE A 197 20.15 16.17 7.22
C ILE A 197 20.47 14.72 6.83
N ASN A 198 20.89 13.92 7.81
CA ASN A 198 21.24 12.52 7.61
C ASN A 198 20.03 11.67 7.18
N THR A 199 20.31 10.65 6.38
CA THR A 199 19.32 9.64 5.91
C THR A 199 18.56 8.95 7.03
N SER A 200 19.09 8.93 8.25
CA SER A 200 18.39 8.42 9.45
C SER A 200 17.06 9.14 9.74
N ASN A 201 16.90 10.37 9.24
CA ASN A 201 15.72 11.20 9.46
C ASN A 201 14.64 11.04 8.36
N ASN A 202 14.70 9.94 7.58
CA ASN A 202 13.72 9.64 6.52
C ASN A 202 12.26 9.73 6.99
N LYS A 203 11.98 9.30 8.23
CA LYS A 203 10.63 9.35 8.82
C LYS A 203 10.13 10.77 9.02
N PHE A 204 11.03 11.70 9.38
CA PHE A 204 10.70 13.12 9.53
C PHE A 204 10.35 13.75 8.17
N VAL A 205 11.17 13.52 7.15
CA VAL A 205 10.94 14.04 5.80
C VAL A 205 9.62 13.52 5.23
N THR A 206 9.35 12.21 5.37
CA THR A 206 8.08 11.61 4.92
C THR A 206 6.88 12.18 5.68
N ALA A 207 6.98 12.40 6.99
CA ALA A 207 5.91 13.00 7.80
C ALA A 207 5.64 14.45 7.39
N ALA A 208 6.70 15.25 7.17
CA ALA A 208 6.58 16.63 6.70
C ALA A 208 5.94 16.71 5.31
N MET A 209 6.37 15.84 4.38
CA MET A 209 5.77 15.75 3.05
C MET A 209 4.30 15.35 3.11
N PHE A 210 3.93 14.41 3.98
CA PHE A 210 2.53 14.02 4.16
C PHE A 210 1.68 15.18 4.69
N LEU A 211 2.20 15.93 5.64
CA LEU A 211 1.51 17.12 6.19
C LEU A 211 1.31 18.18 5.11
N ILE A 212 2.32 18.47 4.29
CA ILE A 212 2.21 19.39 3.16
C ILE A 212 1.13 18.94 2.19
N ILE A 213 1.12 17.66 1.82
CA ILE A 213 0.11 17.08 0.92
C ILE A 213 -1.29 17.21 1.50
N LEU A 214 -1.48 16.93 2.78
CA LEU A 214 -2.75 17.07 3.48
C LEU A 214 -3.25 18.52 3.47
N VAL A 215 -2.38 19.48 3.78
CA VAL A 215 -2.73 20.91 3.79
C VAL A 215 -3.11 21.40 2.40
N LEU A 216 -2.31 21.06 1.38
CA LEU A 216 -2.61 21.42 -0.01
C LEU A 216 -3.91 20.77 -0.48
N SER A 217 -4.14 19.52 -0.11
CA SER A 217 -5.36 18.77 -0.41
C SER A 217 -6.58 19.36 0.31
N GLY A 218 -6.43 19.77 1.58
CA GLY A 218 -7.49 20.39 2.38
C GLY A 218 -7.93 21.76 1.86
N ARG A 219 -6.98 22.57 1.41
CA ARG A 219 -7.29 23.89 0.80
C ARG A 219 -8.11 23.78 -0.49
N SER A 220 -7.92 22.71 -1.25
CA SER A 220 -8.72 22.42 -2.44
C SER A 220 -10.18 22.05 -2.11
N PHE A 221 -10.47 21.57 -0.90
CA PHE A 221 -11.83 21.29 -0.43
C PHE A 221 -12.58 22.57 -0.02
N ARG A 222 -11.90 23.50 0.65
CA ARG A 222 -12.49 24.73 1.14
C ARG A 222 -12.93 25.65 0.00
N LYS A 223 -12.18 25.67 -1.11
CA LYS A 223 -12.49 26.46 -2.31
C LYS A 223 -13.68 25.95 -3.14
N LYS A 224 -14.28 24.81 -2.81
CA LYS A 224 -15.44 24.23 -3.49
C LYS A 224 -16.75 24.36 -2.70
N VAL A 225 -16.68 24.84 -1.46
CA VAL A 225 -17.82 24.99 -0.55
C VAL A 225 -18.21 26.48 -0.42
N ASP A 226 -17.31 27.41 -0.76
CA ASP A 226 -17.55 28.83 -0.95
C ASP A 226 -17.79 29.10 -2.46
#